data_2fc36569fdc5da66708cb162d19cc6e3
#
_entry.id   2fc36569fdc5da66708cb162d19cc6e3
#
_cell.length_a   1.000
_cell.length_b   1.000
_cell.length_c   1.000
_cell.angle_alpha   90.00
_cell.angle_beta   90.00
_cell.angle_gamma   90.00
#
_symmetry.space_group_name_H-M   'P 1'
#
loop_
_entity.id
_entity.type
_entity.pdbx_description
1 polymer ?
#
loop_
_entity_poly.entity_id
_entity_poly.type
_entity_poly.pdbx_seq_one_letter_code
_entity_poly.pdbx_strand_id
1 'polypeptide(L)'
;MNITDRITQLVLARKPDTGVRGVKRQISNTCGISYEAVRQWFAGDTGNIKNENLLAIAEGFDTTVDWLLVGTGEPPKRNATSNVVTGDFSRKPKDDEIIIPQYDVVGSMGPGKVIPMAYIETVRNITVRTEYLREQGVTYTHHANLAVITGFGESMGATFASGDPLIIDKGVNTVEVDGVYVFTLDDMLYIKRLQRLPKMIRMISDNETFPPYEIKGHELETLIIHARVLMAWNSRKL
;
A
#
# COMPACT_ATOMS: atom_id res chain seq x y z
N MET A 1 -16.20 25.78 -3.32
CA MET A 1 -16.41 25.50 -1.89
C MET A 1 -15.12 24.93 -1.35
N ASN A 2 -14.51 25.63 -0.39
CA ASN A 2 -13.24 25.17 0.21
C ASN A 2 -13.46 24.08 1.28
N ILE A 3 -12.39 23.50 1.81
CA ILE A 3 -12.48 22.39 2.78
C ILE A 3 -13.15 22.82 4.10
N THR A 4 -12.91 24.04 4.57
CA THR A 4 -13.51 24.58 5.80
C THR A 4 -15.00 24.86 5.66
N ASP A 5 -15.46 25.20 4.44
CA ASP A 5 -16.88 25.35 4.14
C ASP A 5 -17.58 23.99 4.19
N ARG A 6 -16.96 22.94 3.61
CA ARG A 6 -17.50 21.58 3.66
C ARG A 6 -17.55 21.05 5.09
N ILE A 7 -16.49 21.26 5.88
CA ILE A 7 -16.50 20.90 7.30
C ILE A 7 -17.62 21.62 8.06
N THR A 8 -17.83 22.91 7.78
CA THR A 8 -18.91 23.67 8.39
C THR A 8 -20.27 23.09 8.02
N GLN A 9 -20.50 22.82 6.74
CA GLN A 9 -21.74 22.20 6.24
C GLN A 9 -21.98 20.83 6.91
N LEU A 10 -20.94 19.99 7.01
CA LEU A 10 -21.00 18.69 7.66
C LEU A 10 -21.42 18.80 9.13
N VAL A 11 -20.72 19.64 9.91
CA VAL A 11 -21.03 19.80 11.35
C VAL A 11 -22.46 20.28 11.57
N LEU A 12 -22.91 21.24 10.80
CA LEU A 12 -24.30 21.75 10.90
C LEU A 12 -25.33 20.72 10.46
N ALA A 13 -25.04 19.91 9.45
CA ALA A 13 -25.92 18.83 8.99
C ALA A 13 -26.05 17.69 10.02
N ARG A 14 -24.99 17.39 10.77
CA ARG A 14 -24.97 16.32 11.77
C ARG A 14 -25.35 16.77 13.18
N LYS A 15 -25.09 18.03 13.52
CA LYS A 15 -25.36 18.65 14.82
C LYS A 15 -25.98 20.04 14.62
N PRO A 16 -27.24 20.14 14.23
CA PRO A 16 -27.91 21.42 13.90
C PRO A 16 -27.96 22.37 15.09
N ASP A 17 -28.05 21.85 16.34
CA ASP A 17 -28.09 22.66 17.54
C ASP A 17 -26.78 23.41 17.85
N THR A 18 -25.68 23.03 17.19
CA THR A 18 -24.37 23.66 17.41
C THR A 18 -24.33 25.11 16.91
N GLY A 19 -25.07 25.44 15.87
CA GLY A 19 -24.98 26.72 15.19
C GLY A 19 -23.59 27.03 14.62
N VAL A 20 -23.50 28.01 13.73
CA VAL A 20 -22.22 28.36 13.04
C VAL A 20 -21.10 28.73 14.01
N ARG A 21 -21.43 29.39 15.13
CA ARG A 21 -20.44 29.82 16.15
C ARG A 21 -19.80 28.64 16.90
N GLY A 22 -20.51 27.54 17.05
CA GLY A 22 -20.07 26.35 17.76
C GLY A 22 -19.23 25.37 16.94
N VAL A 23 -19.23 25.51 15.61
CA VAL A 23 -18.57 24.56 14.67
C VAL A 23 -17.11 24.32 15.02
N LYS A 24 -16.34 25.41 15.20
CA LYS A 24 -14.90 25.29 15.51
C LYS A 24 -14.62 24.56 16.82
N ARG A 25 -15.49 24.73 17.81
CA ARG A 25 -15.37 24.05 19.11
C ARG A 25 -15.70 22.56 18.99
N GLN A 26 -16.69 22.19 18.18
CA GLN A 26 -17.00 20.79 17.89
C GLN A 26 -15.84 20.09 17.20
N ILE A 27 -15.22 20.76 16.21
CA ILE A 27 -14.05 20.20 15.50
C ILE A 27 -12.86 20.05 16.46
N SER A 28 -12.56 21.05 17.30
CA SER A 28 -11.51 21.00 18.32
C SER A 28 -11.67 19.79 19.23
N ASN A 29 -12.90 19.55 19.74
CA ASN A 29 -13.21 18.43 20.61
C ASN A 29 -13.09 17.08 19.88
N THR A 30 -13.55 17.01 18.61
CA THR A 30 -13.51 15.78 17.81
C THR A 30 -12.09 15.38 17.42
N CYS A 31 -11.24 16.35 17.07
CA CYS A 31 -9.85 16.10 16.69
C CYS A 31 -8.88 16.03 17.89
N GLY A 32 -9.33 16.35 19.11
CA GLY A 32 -8.46 16.41 20.29
C GLY A 32 -7.36 17.50 20.20
N ILE A 33 -7.59 18.59 19.45
CA ILE A 33 -6.65 19.70 19.25
C ILE A 33 -7.16 21.00 19.85
N SER A 34 -6.28 21.98 19.98
CA SER A 34 -6.66 23.29 20.55
C SER A 34 -7.65 24.04 19.63
N TYR A 35 -8.55 24.83 20.23
CA TYR A 35 -9.46 25.71 19.51
C TYR A 35 -8.70 26.69 18.58
N GLU A 36 -7.55 27.16 19.01
CA GLU A 36 -6.71 28.08 18.24
C GLU A 36 -6.16 27.43 16.96
N ALA A 37 -5.77 26.15 17.02
CA ALA A 37 -5.36 25.40 15.82
C ALA A 37 -6.50 25.30 14.81
N VAL A 38 -7.73 25.04 15.26
CA VAL A 38 -8.90 25.02 14.36
C VAL A 38 -9.20 26.42 13.81
N ARG A 39 -9.04 27.47 14.61
CA ARG A 39 -9.23 28.86 14.17
C ARG A 39 -8.30 29.21 13.01
N GLN A 40 -7.03 28.75 13.06
CA GLN A 40 -6.06 28.98 11.99
C GLN A 40 -6.48 28.31 10.67
N TRP A 41 -7.09 27.13 10.70
CA TRP A 41 -7.60 26.50 9.47
C TRP A 41 -8.65 27.36 8.77
N PHE A 42 -9.52 28.00 9.54
CA PHE A 42 -10.58 28.89 9.03
C PHE A 42 -10.09 30.28 8.66
N ALA A 43 -8.92 30.70 9.13
CA ALA A 43 -8.26 31.95 8.73
C ALA A 43 -7.49 31.81 7.41
N GLY A 44 -7.24 30.59 6.95
CA GLY A 44 -6.43 30.32 5.76
C GLY A 44 -4.92 30.39 6.00
N ASP A 45 -4.49 30.53 7.26
CA ASP A 45 -3.08 30.72 7.64
C ASP A 45 -2.27 29.41 7.61
N THR A 46 -2.90 28.26 7.48
CA THR A 46 -2.25 26.94 7.42
C THR A 46 -2.59 26.22 6.13
N GLY A 47 -1.54 25.80 5.39
CA GLY A 47 -1.68 25.24 4.05
C GLY A 47 -2.57 23.99 3.96
N ASN A 48 -2.42 22.98 4.79
CA ASN A 48 -3.23 21.75 4.74
C ASN A 48 -3.61 21.26 6.14
N ILE A 49 -4.86 20.86 6.30
CA ILE A 49 -5.30 20.10 7.48
C ILE A 49 -4.65 18.72 7.42
N LYS A 50 -3.96 18.31 8.48
CA LYS A 50 -3.29 17.01 8.55
C LYS A 50 -4.28 15.86 8.36
N ASN A 51 -3.85 14.79 7.72
CA ASN A 51 -4.71 13.62 7.44
C ASN A 51 -5.33 13.02 8.69
N GLU A 52 -4.61 12.99 9.80
CA GLU A 52 -5.12 12.52 11.11
C GLU A 52 -6.38 13.28 11.56
N ASN A 53 -6.41 14.61 11.34
CA ASN A 53 -7.55 15.45 11.68
C ASN A 53 -8.71 15.27 10.69
N LEU A 54 -8.42 15.05 9.40
CA LEU A 54 -9.45 14.74 8.41
C LEU A 54 -10.13 13.41 8.70
N LEU A 55 -9.37 12.39 9.10
CA LEU A 55 -9.91 11.10 9.55
C LEU A 55 -10.79 11.26 10.79
N ALA A 56 -10.30 12.00 11.80
CA ALA A 56 -11.07 12.24 13.03
C ALA A 56 -12.39 12.98 12.75
N ILE A 57 -12.38 13.98 11.82
CA ILE A 57 -13.60 14.68 11.40
C ILE A 57 -14.53 13.73 10.66
N ALA A 58 -14.00 12.94 9.72
CA ALA A 58 -14.81 11.99 8.94
C ALA A 58 -15.50 10.95 9.84
N GLU A 59 -14.79 10.45 10.84
CA GLU A 59 -15.33 9.51 11.84
C GLU A 59 -16.31 10.17 12.79
N GLY A 60 -15.93 11.29 13.37
CA GLY A 60 -16.73 11.98 14.40
C GLY A 60 -18.03 12.59 13.87
N PHE A 61 -18.14 12.84 12.56
CA PHE A 61 -19.31 13.41 11.92
C PHE A 61 -19.93 12.52 10.83
N ASP A 62 -19.60 11.23 10.82
CA ASP A 62 -20.20 10.21 9.94
C ASP A 62 -20.18 10.59 8.46
N THR A 63 -18.98 10.79 7.91
CA THR A 63 -18.75 11.09 6.48
C THR A 63 -17.46 10.43 5.97
N THR A 64 -17.06 10.73 4.74
CA THR A 64 -15.81 10.22 4.12
C THR A 64 -14.78 11.34 3.98
N VAL A 65 -13.49 10.99 4.04
CA VAL A 65 -12.38 11.93 3.80
C VAL A 65 -12.43 12.49 2.38
N ASP A 66 -12.80 11.66 1.39
CA ASP A 66 -12.94 12.08 -0.01
C ASP A 66 -13.96 13.21 -0.16
N TRP A 67 -15.11 13.13 0.55
CA TRP A 67 -16.08 14.19 0.53
C TRP A 67 -15.53 15.48 1.17
N LEU A 68 -14.78 15.37 2.24
CA LEU A 68 -14.12 16.53 2.88
C LEU A 68 -13.13 17.21 1.93
N LEU A 69 -12.40 16.45 1.11
CA LEU A 69 -11.38 16.99 0.21
C LEU A 69 -11.96 17.60 -1.07
N VAL A 70 -12.90 16.91 -1.74
CA VAL A 70 -13.37 17.27 -3.08
C VAL A 70 -14.89 17.26 -3.26
N GLY A 71 -15.65 16.81 -2.26
CA GLY A 71 -17.09 16.58 -2.38
C GLY A 71 -17.90 17.83 -2.70
N THR A 72 -18.96 17.64 -3.48
CA THR A 72 -20.00 18.63 -3.78
C THR A 72 -21.36 18.09 -3.34
N GLY A 73 -22.31 18.96 -2.99
CA GLY A 73 -23.63 18.55 -2.50
C GLY A 73 -23.67 18.28 -0.99
N GLU A 74 -24.69 17.53 -0.54
CA GLU A 74 -24.85 17.19 0.87
C GLU A 74 -23.81 16.16 1.33
N PRO A 75 -23.31 16.25 2.60
CA PRO A 75 -22.38 15.29 3.12
C PRO A 75 -23.02 13.89 3.21
N PRO A 76 -22.46 12.86 2.53
CA PRO A 76 -23.00 11.52 2.59
C PRO A 76 -22.90 10.99 4.02
N LYS A 77 -23.91 10.25 4.47
CA LYS A 77 -23.76 9.41 5.65
C LYS A 77 -22.85 8.25 5.28
N ARG A 78 -22.00 7.84 6.21
CA ARG A 78 -21.28 6.55 6.11
C ARG A 78 -22.34 5.45 6.06
N ASN A 79 -22.81 5.10 4.86
CA ASN A 79 -23.69 3.95 4.73
C ASN A 79 -22.89 2.71 5.10
N ALA A 80 -23.42 1.91 6.00
CA ALA A 80 -22.92 0.57 6.34
C ALA A 80 -22.96 -0.41 5.14
N THR A 81 -23.30 0.06 3.94
CA THR A 81 -23.43 -0.68 2.69
C THR A 81 -22.65 -0.06 1.53
N SER A 82 -21.49 0.58 1.79
CA SER A 82 -20.54 0.74 0.70
C SER A 82 -19.85 -0.63 0.50
N ASN A 83 -19.77 -1.13 -0.75
CA ASN A 83 -18.97 -2.31 -1.14
C ASN A 83 -17.45 -2.10 -0.96
N VAL A 84 -17.03 -1.06 -0.27
CA VAL A 84 -15.75 -1.00 0.40
C VAL A 84 -15.93 -1.90 1.61
N VAL A 85 -15.46 -3.13 1.54
CA VAL A 85 -15.17 -3.95 2.70
C VAL A 85 -14.16 -3.14 3.51
N THR A 86 -14.65 -2.33 4.43
CA THR A 86 -13.86 -1.81 5.53
C THR A 86 -13.46 -3.06 6.30
N GLY A 87 -12.30 -3.63 5.95
CA GLY A 87 -11.70 -4.65 6.77
C GLY A 87 -11.64 -4.07 8.17
N ASP A 88 -12.21 -4.76 9.12
CA ASP A 88 -12.08 -4.41 10.53
C ASP A 88 -10.59 -4.54 10.89
N PHE A 89 -9.84 -3.45 10.70
CA PHE A 89 -8.41 -3.37 11.01
C PHE A 89 -8.14 -3.46 12.52
N SER A 90 -9.17 -3.40 13.37
CA SER A 90 -9.08 -3.59 14.80
C SER A 90 -9.19 -5.06 15.23
N ARG A 91 -9.58 -5.96 14.31
CA ARG A 91 -9.68 -7.38 14.59
C ARG A 91 -8.27 -7.97 14.74
N LYS A 92 -7.92 -8.41 15.93
CA LYS A 92 -6.73 -9.24 16.10
C LYS A 92 -6.87 -10.48 15.23
N PRO A 93 -5.82 -10.81 14.44
CA PRO A 93 -5.83 -12.03 13.65
C PRO A 93 -6.12 -13.22 14.58
N LYS A 94 -6.87 -14.20 14.09
CA LYS A 94 -7.03 -15.47 14.79
C LYS A 94 -5.69 -16.20 14.81
N ASP A 95 -5.54 -17.20 15.66
CA ASP A 95 -4.29 -17.96 15.81
C ASP A 95 -3.80 -18.62 14.51
N ASP A 96 -4.71 -18.82 13.54
CA ASP A 96 -4.46 -19.37 12.21
C ASP A 96 -4.33 -18.31 11.09
N GLU A 97 -4.43 -17.03 11.42
CA GLU A 97 -4.39 -15.91 10.49
C GLU A 97 -3.10 -15.10 10.65
N ILE A 98 -2.51 -14.69 9.54
CA ILE A 98 -1.38 -13.76 9.50
C ILE A 98 -1.77 -12.50 8.73
N ILE A 99 -1.23 -11.37 9.15
CA ILE A 99 -1.39 -10.09 8.46
C ILE A 99 -0.17 -9.87 7.60
N ILE A 100 -0.38 -9.71 6.30
CA ILE A 100 0.67 -9.44 5.30
C ILE A 100 0.50 -8.01 4.81
N PRO A 101 1.48 -7.11 5.02
CA PRO A 101 1.42 -5.74 4.52
C PRO A 101 1.56 -5.73 3.00
N GLN A 102 0.75 -4.91 2.32
CA GLN A 102 0.88 -4.63 0.90
C GLN A 102 1.57 -3.28 0.71
N TYR A 103 2.62 -3.27 -0.09
CA TYR A 103 3.41 -2.09 -0.44
C TYR A 103 3.13 -1.64 -1.87
N ASP A 104 3.04 -0.34 -2.08
CA ASP A 104 3.07 0.24 -3.43
C ASP A 104 4.52 0.48 -3.87
N VAL A 105 5.09 -0.52 -4.50
CA VAL A 105 6.46 -0.45 -5.01
C VAL A 105 6.55 0.41 -6.26
N VAL A 106 5.50 0.44 -7.09
CA VAL A 106 5.48 1.17 -8.37
C VAL A 106 5.27 2.66 -8.17
N GLY A 107 4.35 3.06 -7.27
CA GLY A 107 4.09 4.47 -6.95
C GLY A 107 5.27 5.15 -6.26
N SER A 108 6.10 4.38 -5.57
CA SER A 108 7.30 4.86 -4.90
C SER A 108 8.51 5.02 -5.84
N MET A 109 8.42 4.48 -7.05
CA MET A 109 9.50 4.47 -8.05
C MET A 109 9.19 5.47 -9.17
N GLY A 110 9.40 6.77 -8.89
CA GLY A 110 9.49 7.75 -9.96
C GLY A 110 10.64 7.40 -10.94
N PRO A 111 10.60 7.88 -12.20
CA PRO A 111 11.61 7.52 -13.20
C PRO A 111 13.03 7.83 -12.70
N GLY A 112 13.81 6.79 -12.45
CA GLY A 112 15.24 6.87 -12.16
C GLY A 112 15.66 7.00 -10.69
N LYS A 113 14.84 6.64 -9.70
CA LYS A 113 15.28 6.60 -8.30
C LYS A 113 14.95 5.28 -7.63
N VAL A 114 15.99 4.62 -7.11
CA VAL A 114 15.85 3.53 -6.14
C VAL A 114 15.44 4.12 -4.80
N ILE A 115 14.21 3.81 -4.36
CA ILE A 115 13.80 4.12 -2.99
C ILE A 115 14.14 2.89 -2.13
N PRO A 116 14.95 3.04 -1.07
CA PRO A 116 15.16 1.96 -0.12
C PRO A 116 13.80 1.45 0.38
N MET A 117 13.62 0.13 0.51
CA MET A 117 12.35 -0.48 0.97
C MET A 117 11.82 0.12 2.29
N ALA A 118 12.65 0.78 3.08
CA ALA A 118 12.29 1.48 4.31
C ALA A 118 11.37 2.70 4.09
N TYR A 119 11.26 3.23 2.88
CA TYR A 119 10.42 4.40 2.54
C TYR A 119 9.16 4.05 1.75
N ILE A 120 8.89 2.76 1.52
CA ILE A 120 7.70 2.32 0.79
C ILE A 120 6.53 2.30 1.77
N GLU A 121 5.50 3.09 1.48
CA GLU A 121 4.30 3.15 2.33
C GLU A 121 3.47 1.87 2.20
N THR A 122 2.94 1.40 3.33
CA THR A 122 1.96 0.32 3.35
C THR A 122 0.61 0.87 2.89
N VAL A 123 0.11 0.37 1.76
CA VAL A 123 -1.18 0.80 1.19
C VAL A 123 -2.35 0.15 1.95
N ARG A 124 -2.21 -1.11 2.30
CA ARG A 124 -3.21 -1.90 3.06
C ARG A 124 -2.58 -3.15 3.66
N ASN A 125 -3.32 -3.78 4.57
CA ASN A 125 -2.97 -5.08 5.11
C ASN A 125 -3.91 -6.15 4.53
N ILE A 126 -3.36 -7.32 4.22
CA ILE A 126 -4.12 -8.48 3.74
C ILE A 126 -4.05 -9.55 4.83
N THR A 127 -5.20 -10.05 5.27
CA THR A 127 -5.26 -11.17 6.20
C THR A 127 -5.34 -12.47 5.43
N VAL A 128 -4.41 -13.39 5.68
CA VAL A 128 -4.33 -14.69 5.02
C VAL A 128 -4.27 -15.80 6.07
N ARG A 129 -4.96 -16.92 5.84
CA ARG A 129 -4.82 -18.10 6.68
C ARG A 129 -3.50 -18.80 6.38
N THR A 130 -2.78 -19.18 7.41
CA THR A 130 -1.52 -19.92 7.27
C THR A 130 -1.71 -21.26 6.57
N GLU A 131 -2.87 -21.90 6.79
CA GLU A 131 -3.26 -23.13 6.13
C GLU A 131 -3.38 -22.97 4.61
N TYR A 132 -3.97 -21.86 4.15
CA TYR A 132 -4.05 -21.56 2.71
C TYR A 132 -2.66 -21.48 2.06
N LEU A 133 -1.70 -20.80 2.68
CA LEU A 133 -0.33 -20.74 2.15
C LEU A 133 0.32 -22.13 2.10
N ARG A 134 0.07 -22.97 3.10
CA ARG A 134 0.55 -24.34 3.15
C ARG A 134 -0.06 -25.22 2.04
N GLU A 135 -1.36 -25.12 1.83
CA GLU A 135 -2.09 -25.84 0.76
C GLU A 135 -1.59 -25.43 -0.64
N GLN A 136 -1.20 -24.17 -0.81
CA GLN A 136 -0.57 -23.67 -2.04
C GLN A 136 0.90 -24.07 -2.17
N GLY A 137 1.46 -24.84 -1.22
CA GLY A 137 2.87 -25.22 -1.22
C GLY A 137 3.85 -24.07 -0.96
N VAL A 138 3.38 -22.94 -0.43
CA VAL A 138 4.21 -21.76 -0.16
C VAL A 138 5.03 -22.00 1.08
N THR A 139 6.36 -21.95 0.93
CA THR A 139 7.33 -21.97 2.02
C THR A 139 7.98 -20.58 2.17
N TYR A 140 8.18 -20.13 3.40
CA TYR A 140 8.74 -18.81 3.71
C TYR A 140 9.64 -18.86 4.95
N THR A 141 10.52 -17.87 5.09
CA THR A 141 11.49 -17.81 6.18
C THR A 141 10.81 -17.52 7.52
N HIS A 142 9.96 -16.50 7.56
CA HIS A 142 9.18 -16.11 8.74
C HIS A 142 7.96 -15.30 8.30
N HIS A 143 6.82 -15.43 9.01
CA HIS A 143 5.59 -14.70 8.65
C HIS A 143 5.76 -13.17 8.64
N ALA A 144 6.61 -12.61 9.51
CA ALA A 144 6.92 -11.18 9.53
C ALA A 144 7.72 -10.70 8.30
N ASN A 145 8.32 -11.62 7.54
CA ASN A 145 9.03 -11.33 6.29
C ASN A 145 8.12 -11.32 5.07
N LEU A 146 6.89 -11.81 5.22
CA LEU A 146 5.93 -11.80 4.13
C LEU A 146 5.45 -10.39 3.83
N ALA A 147 5.32 -10.09 2.55
CA ALA A 147 4.72 -8.86 2.06
C ALA A 147 3.99 -9.13 0.74
N VAL A 148 3.11 -8.22 0.34
CA VAL A 148 2.50 -8.20 -0.98
C VAL A 148 3.00 -6.96 -1.71
N ILE A 149 3.41 -7.15 -2.95
CA ILE A 149 3.75 -6.07 -3.89
C ILE A 149 2.92 -6.22 -5.15
N THR A 150 2.87 -5.19 -5.97
CA THR A 150 2.21 -5.25 -7.29
C THR A 150 3.25 -5.57 -8.36
N GLY A 151 3.00 -6.58 -9.17
CA GLY A 151 3.81 -6.89 -10.34
C GLY A 151 3.74 -5.77 -11.37
N PHE A 152 4.83 -5.50 -12.07
CA PHE A 152 4.89 -4.47 -13.10
C PHE A 152 5.64 -4.94 -14.34
N GLY A 153 5.29 -4.32 -15.48
CA GLY A 153 5.89 -4.63 -16.78
C GLY A 153 5.35 -5.93 -17.40
N GLU A 154 5.76 -6.21 -18.61
CA GLU A 154 5.27 -7.33 -19.43
C GLU A 154 6.25 -8.51 -19.50
N SER A 155 7.44 -8.33 -18.98
CA SER A 155 8.53 -9.29 -19.13
C SER A 155 8.31 -10.63 -18.42
N MET A 156 7.39 -10.68 -17.47
CA MET A 156 6.98 -11.89 -16.74
C MET A 156 5.57 -12.36 -17.11
N GLY A 157 5.05 -11.92 -18.28
CA GLY A 157 3.65 -12.10 -18.69
C GLY A 157 3.15 -13.53 -18.75
N ALA A 158 4.03 -14.54 -18.86
CA ALA A 158 3.68 -15.95 -18.77
C ALA A 158 3.40 -16.40 -17.32
N THR A 159 3.96 -15.73 -16.32
CA THR A 159 3.85 -16.07 -14.90
C THR A 159 2.88 -15.15 -14.16
N PHE A 160 2.97 -13.84 -14.37
CA PHE A 160 2.04 -12.84 -13.84
C PHE A 160 1.95 -11.63 -14.77
N ALA A 161 0.83 -10.93 -14.73
CA ALA A 161 0.61 -9.71 -15.48
C ALA A 161 0.96 -8.46 -14.65
N SER A 162 1.14 -7.33 -15.34
CA SER A 162 1.24 -6.03 -14.68
C SER A 162 -0.05 -5.73 -13.92
N GLY A 163 0.06 -5.38 -12.63
CA GLY A 163 -1.07 -5.18 -11.73
C GLY A 163 -1.40 -6.37 -10.83
N ASP A 164 -0.87 -7.57 -11.11
CA ASP A 164 -1.10 -8.73 -10.26
C ASP A 164 -0.42 -8.60 -8.89
N PRO A 165 -1.10 -8.94 -7.79
CA PRO A 165 -0.48 -9.02 -6.47
C PRO A 165 0.49 -10.19 -6.39
N LEU A 166 1.68 -9.94 -5.86
CA LEU A 166 2.73 -10.93 -5.66
C LEU A 166 3.02 -11.06 -4.16
N ILE A 167 2.93 -12.27 -3.60
CA ILE A 167 3.39 -12.56 -2.25
C ILE A 167 4.90 -12.79 -2.30
N ILE A 168 5.64 -12.02 -1.51
CA ILE A 168 7.10 -12.06 -1.44
C ILE A 168 7.59 -12.39 -0.03
N ASP A 169 8.79 -12.96 0.07
CA ASP A 169 9.53 -13.16 1.30
C ASP A 169 10.79 -12.26 1.32
N LYS A 170 10.76 -11.23 2.17
CA LYS A 170 11.87 -10.28 2.36
C LYS A 170 13.02 -10.85 3.17
N GLY A 171 12.84 -12.02 3.78
CA GLY A 171 13.90 -12.71 4.51
C GLY A 171 14.91 -13.40 3.58
N VAL A 172 14.59 -13.52 2.30
CA VAL A 172 15.49 -14.10 1.28
C VAL A 172 16.26 -12.98 0.60
N ASN A 173 17.55 -12.87 0.90
CA ASN A 173 18.47 -11.84 0.41
C ASN A 173 19.61 -12.39 -0.48
N THR A 174 19.57 -13.67 -0.83
CA THR A 174 20.53 -14.33 -1.72
C THR A 174 19.81 -15.26 -2.69
N VAL A 175 20.45 -15.53 -3.83
CA VAL A 175 19.95 -16.52 -4.81
C VAL A 175 20.51 -17.88 -4.49
N GLU A 176 19.82 -18.65 -3.63
CA GLU A 176 20.21 -20.01 -3.28
C GLU A 176 19.59 -21.06 -4.21
N VAL A 177 18.38 -20.80 -4.64
CA VAL A 177 17.62 -21.66 -5.55
C VAL A 177 17.07 -20.85 -6.72
N ASP A 178 16.89 -21.50 -7.85
CA ASP A 178 16.26 -20.86 -9.02
C ASP A 178 14.82 -20.43 -8.68
N GLY A 179 14.43 -19.23 -9.07
CA GLY A 179 13.11 -18.68 -8.71
C GLY A 179 12.93 -17.26 -9.22
N VAL A 180 11.76 -16.69 -8.93
CA VAL A 180 11.47 -15.29 -9.23
C VAL A 180 11.87 -14.44 -8.03
N TYR A 181 12.60 -13.35 -8.29
CA TYR A 181 13.16 -12.48 -7.26
C TYR A 181 12.84 -11.01 -7.55
N VAL A 182 12.74 -10.23 -6.49
CA VAL A 182 12.76 -8.78 -6.50
C VAL A 182 14.17 -8.35 -6.16
N PHE A 183 14.84 -7.64 -7.05
CA PHE A 183 16.24 -7.25 -6.87
C PHE A 183 16.55 -5.94 -7.60
N THR A 184 17.63 -5.29 -7.20
CA THR A 184 18.25 -4.19 -7.96
C THR A 184 19.53 -4.67 -8.60
N LEU A 185 19.78 -4.18 -9.82
CA LEU A 185 21.02 -4.32 -10.57
C LEU A 185 21.36 -2.94 -11.15
N ASP A 186 22.54 -2.42 -10.86
CA ASP A 186 22.96 -1.06 -11.24
C ASP A 186 21.88 -0.01 -10.93
N ASP A 187 21.39 -0.03 -9.67
CA ASP A 187 20.35 0.86 -9.16
C ASP A 187 18.97 0.76 -9.85
N MET A 188 18.76 -0.19 -10.73
CA MET A 188 17.47 -0.44 -11.36
C MET A 188 16.76 -1.63 -10.72
N LEU A 189 15.46 -1.46 -10.40
CA LEU A 189 14.65 -2.53 -9.82
C LEU A 189 14.07 -3.45 -10.89
N TYR A 190 14.14 -4.74 -10.60
CA TYR A 190 13.62 -5.82 -11.44
C TYR A 190 12.80 -6.82 -10.64
N ILE A 191 11.80 -7.41 -11.32
CA ILE A 191 11.15 -8.64 -10.89
C ILE A 191 11.36 -9.63 -12.03
N LYS A 192 12.27 -10.58 -11.83
CA LYS A 192 12.70 -11.53 -12.87
C LYS A 192 13.02 -12.89 -12.27
N ARG A 193 13.05 -13.90 -13.12
CA ARG A 193 13.58 -15.21 -12.75
C ARG A 193 15.09 -15.16 -12.72
N LEU A 194 15.66 -15.57 -11.61
CA LEU A 194 17.10 -15.73 -11.46
C LEU A 194 17.45 -17.21 -11.40
N GLN A 195 18.43 -17.60 -12.22
CA GLN A 195 19.03 -18.92 -12.23
C GLN A 195 20.47 -18.80 -11.78
N ARG A 196 20.83 -19.54 -10.72
CA ARG A 196 22.20 -19.57 -10.21
C ARG A 196 23.05 -20.51 -11.04
N LEU A 197 24.12 -20.01 -11.62
CA LEU A 197 25.11 -20.75 -12.37
C LEU A 197 26.51 -20.57 -11.76
N PRO A 198 27.49 -21.43 -12.04
CA PRO A 198 28.86 -21.23 -11.57
C PRO A 198 29.41 -19.87 -12.02
N LYS A 199 29.77 -19.02 -11.07
CA LYS A 199 30.36 -17.67 -11.27
C LYS A 199 29.47 -16.64 -11.99
N MET A 200 28.15 -16.90 -12.13
CA MET A 200 27.22 -15.98 -12.75
C MET A 200 25.78 -16.24 -12.26
N ILE A 201 24.92 -15.25 -12.44
CA ILE A 201 23.47 -15.39 -12.30
C ILE A 201 22.85 -15.05 -13.65
N ARG A 202 22.01 -15.92 -14.17
CA ARG A 202 21.25 -15.64 -15.37
C ARG A 202 19.90 -15.05 -14.99
N MET A 203 19.63 -13.84 -15.47
CA MET A 203 18.35 -13.15 -15.37
C MET A 203 17.49 -13.55 -16.58
N ILE A 204 16.32 -14.11 -16.31
CA ILE A 204 15.41 -14.64 -17.31
C ILE A 204 14.05 -13.92 -17.21
N SER A 205 13.52 -13.54 -18.36
CA SER A 205 12.15 -13.08 -18.51
C SER A 205 11.28 -14.27 -18.90
N ASP A 206 10.16 -14.49 -18.21
CA ASP A 206 9.25 -15.59 -18.58
C ASP A 206 8.46 -15.29 -19.86
N ASN A 207 8.46 -14.04 -20.34
CA ASN A 207 8.02 -13.65 -21.68
C ASN A 207 9.21 -13.77 -22.64
N GLU A 208 9.10 -14.70 -23.59
CA GLU A 208 10.14 -15.05 -24.57
C GLU A 208 10.58 -13.89 -25.49
N THR A 209 9.79 -12.83 -25.59
CA THR A 209 10.14 -11.61 -26.34
C THR A 209 11.37 -10.91 -25.76
N PHE A 210 11.65 -11.13 -24.47
CA PHE A 210 12.77 -10.52 -23.76
C PHE A 210 13.91 -11.53 -23.63
N PRO A 211 15.08 -11.30 -24.25
CA PRO A 211 16.20 -12.23 -24.14
C PRO A 211 16.75 -12.32 -22.71
N PRO A 212 17.32 -13.47 -22.32
CA PRO A 212 17.98 -13.59 -21.02
C PRO A 212 19.25 -12.75 -20.96
N TYR A 213 19.62 -12.33 -19.75
CA TYR A 213 20.81 -11.54 -19.48
C TYR A 213 21.72 -12.28 -18.47
N GLU A 214 23.03 -12.27 -18.69
CA GLU A 214 24.02 -12.92 -17.80
C GLU A 214 24.68 -11.88 -16.89
N ILE A 215 24.37 -11.90 -15.62
CA ILE A 215 24.98 -11.06 -14.58
C ILE A 215 26.27 -11.76 -14.13
N LYS A 216 27.44 -11.15 -14.41
CA LYS A 216 28.75 -11.74 -14.13
C LYS A 216 29.81 -10.68 -13.82
N GLY A 217 30.91 -11.14 -13.23
CA GLY A 217 32.03 -10.25 -12.88
C GLY A 217 31.60 -9.14 -11.92
N HIS A 218 31.89 -7.90 -12.26
CA HIS A 218 31.59 -6.74 -11.43
C HIS A 218 30.09 -6.51 -11.20
N GLU A 219 29.24 -6.88 -12.15
CA GLU A 219 27.78 -6.72 -12.01
C GLU A 219 27.20 -7.54 -10.84
N LEU A 220 27.87 -8.63 -10.43
CA LEU A 220 27.46 -9.39 -9.24
C LEU A 220 27.60 -8.57 -7.94
N GLU A 221 28.46 -7.57 -7.90
CA GLU A 221 28.67 -6.69 -6.76
C GLU A 221 27.56 -5.64 -6.64
N THR A 222 26.92 -5.27 -7.75
CA THR A 222 25.79 -4.31 -7.80
C THR A 222 24.43 -5.00 -7.70
N LEU A 223 24.41 -6.35 -7.71
CA LEU A 223 23.19 -7.12 -7.56
C LEU A 223 22.77 -7.20 -6.09
N ILE A 224 21.64 -6.62 -5.75
CA ILE A 224 21.07 -6.64 -4.40
C ILE A 224 19.70 -7.36 -4.44
N ILE A 225 19.59 -8.49 -3.75
CA ILE A 225 18.34 -9.23 -3.64
C ILE A 225 17.50 -8.64 -2.50
N HIS A 226 16.28 -8.24 -2.77
CA HIS A 226 15.36 -7.68 -1.79
C HIS A 226 14.35 -8.71 -1.26
N ALA A 227 13.90 -9.61 -2.14
CA ALA A 227 12.93 -10.63 -1.75
C ALA A 227 12.85 -11.75 -2.80
N ARG A 228 12.33 -12.90 -2.39
CA ARG A 228 11.88 -13.95 -3.30
C ARG A 228 10.37 -13.85 -3.52
N VAL A 229 9.91 -13.96 -4.76
CA VAL A 229 8.48 -14.08 -5.07
C VAL A 229 8.05 -15.53 -4.82
N LEU A 230 7.06 -15.70 -3.97
CA LEU A 230 6.57 -17.02 -3.56
C LEU A 230 5.33 -17.44 -4.36
N MET A 231 4.45 -16.49 -4.65
CA MET A 231 3.18 -16.74 -5.33
C MET A 231 2.71 -15.47 -6.06
N ALA A 232 2.15 -15.64 -7.26
CA ALA A 232 1.37 -14.62 -7.94
C ALA A 232 -0.12 -14.89 -7.70
N TRP A 233 -0.84 -13.86 -7.25
CA TRP A 233 -2.29 -13.99 -7.01
C TRP A 233 -3.04 -13.52 -8.26
N ASN A 234 -3.12 -14.41 -9.25
CA ASN A 234 -3.75 -14.10 -10.53
C ASN A 234 -5.27 -14.12 -10.39
N SER A 235 -5.89 -12.96 -10.26
CA SER A 235 -7.34 -12.82 -10.44
C SER A 235 -7.65 -12.67 -11.92
N ARG A 236 -7.76 -13.77 -12.67
CA ARG A 236 -8.32 -13.70 -14.02
C ARG A 236 -9.80 -13.35 -13.92
N LYS A 237 -10.21 -12.18 -14.45
CA LYS A 237 -11.63 -11.92 -14.70
C LYS A 237 -12.10 -12.93 -15.73
N LEU A 238 -13.12 -13.69 -15.37
CA LEU A 238 -13.88 -14.56 -16.27
C LEU A 238 -14.80 -13.71 -17.13
#